data_38e1aa726d81d260f8dcc1c526d451c2
#
_entry.id   38e1aa726d81d260f8dcc1c526d451c2
#
_cell.length_a   1.000
_cell.length_b   1.000
_cell.length_c   1.000
_cell.angle_alpha   90.00
_cell.angle_beta   90.00
_cell.angle_gamma   90.00
#
_symmetry.space_group_name_H-M   'P 1'
#
loop_
_entity.id
_entity.type
_entity.pdbx_description
1 polymer ?
#
loop_
_entity_poly.entity_id
_entity_poly.type
_entity_poly.pdbx_seq_one_letter_code
_entity_poly.pdbx_strand_id
1 'polypeptide(L)'
;EQDDAEPDNSEDNTPDGGQRTGLLHKPAFWIILVAALLLLLLAAIIIRHTVILKKRNETFTQENQSAAAACLFTDCAALLAAMGLKRGTGSMLELCEAANEQLGEDYATKLREMTACNAQALFSSRTISAEQLKEMHTFHDETLGKLKSLCKPLQQLRLKWLNCLY
;
A
#
# COMPACT_ATOMS: atom_id res chain seq x y z
N GLU A 1 -0.33 41.33 -89.01
CA GLU A 1 0.16 42.10 -87.89
C GLU A 1 -0.06 41.35 -86.62
N GLN A 2 1.09 41.07 -86.03
CA GLN A 2 1.27 40.31 -84.78
C GLN A 2 0.70 41.07 -83.59
N ASP A 3 0.12 40.37 -82.66
CA ASP A 3 0.25 40.75 -81.26
C ASP A 3 0.31 39.54 -80.40
N ASP A 4 1.48 39.38 -79.84
CA ASP A 4 1.85 38.40 -78.86
C ASP A 4 1.18 38.77 -77.51
N ALA A 5 0.44 37.86 -76.95
CA ALA A 5 -0.02 37.95 -75.54
C ALA A 5 0.59 36.79 -74.74
N GLU A 6 1.51 37.15 -73.88
CA GLU A 6 2.12 36.30 -72.84
C GLU A 6 1.07 35.69 -71.94
N PRO A 7 1.21 34.43 -71.51
CA PRO A 7 0.39 33.86 -70.42
C PRO A 7 0.95 34.29 -69.06
N ASP A 8 0.16 34.98 -68.31
CA ASP A 8 0.36 35.35 -66.89
C ASP A 8 0.38 34.09 -66.05
N ASN A 9 1.55 33.78 -65.52
CA ASN A 9 1.83 32.65 -64.68
C ASN A 9 1.61 33.03 -63.17
N SER A 10 0.37 33.15 -62.79
CA SER A 10 0.03 33.35 -61.38
C SER A 10 0.22 32.04 -60.62
N GLU A 11 1.37 31.88 -60.00
CA GLU A 11 1.62 30.86 -58.98
C GLU A 11 0.69 31.13 -57.77
N ASP A 12 -0.38 30.36 -57.69
CA ASP A 12 -1.25 30.29 -56.55
C ASP A 12 -0.54 29.54 -55.39
N ASN A 13 0.19 30.31 -54.59
CA ASN A 13 0.77 29.88 -53.34
C ASN A 13 -0.34 29.75 -52.28
N THR A 14 -1.11 28.70 -52.34
CA THR A 14 -1.95 28.28 -51.21
C THR A 14 -1.05 27.73 -50.10
N PRO A 15 -1.04 28.35 -48.90
CA PRO A 15 -0.32 27.76 -47.78
C PRO A 15 -0.98 26.44 -47.37
N ASP A 16 -0.22 25.38 -47.56
CA ASP A 16 -0.54 24.02 -47.12
C ASP A 16 -1.01 24.03 -45.67
N GLY A 17 -2.32 23.95 -45.49
CA GLY A 17 -2.99 23.87 -44.21
C GLY A 17 -2.56 22.59 -43.48
N GLY A 18 -1.55 22.73 -42.63
CA GLY A 18 -0.95 21.66 -41.86
C GLY A 18 -1.96 20.66 -41.31
N GLN A 19 -1.87 19.49 -41.79
CA GLN A 19 -2.58 18.30 -41.30
C GLN A 19 -2.26 18.05 -39.80
N ARG A 20 -2.99 18.70 -38.91
CA ARG A 20 -2.93 18.45 -37.45
C ARG A 20 -3.70 17.20 -37.00
N THR A 21 -4.22 16.38 -37.91
CA THR A 21 -5.11 15.25 -37.59
C THR A 21 -4.45 13.86 -37.62
N GLY A 22 -3.15 13.78 -37.83
CA GLY A 22 -2.46 12.47 -38.03
C GLY A 22 -1.91 11.77 -36.81
N LEU A 23 -1.75 12.45 -35.66
CA LEU A 23 -1.08 11.86 -34.46
C LEU A 23 -1.98 10.91 -33.69
N LEU A 24 -3.28 11.20 -33.59
CA LEU A 24 -4.27 10.40 -32.81
C LEU A 24 -4.59 9.03 -33.46
N HIS A 25 -4.34 8.87 -34.77
CA HIS A 25 -4.62 7.63 -35.51
C HIS A 25 -3.43 6.68 -35.62
N LYS A 26 -2.25 7.07 -35.13
CA LYS A 26 -1.08 6.19 -35.15
C LYS A 26 -1.15 5.21 -33.97
N PRO A 27 -1.08 3.88 -34.20
CA PRO A 27 -1.10 2.89 -33.11
C PRO A 27 0.02 3.13 -32.09
N ALA A 28 1.15 3.69 -32.52
CA ALA A 28 2.26 4.11 -31.65
C ALA A 28 1.85 5.15 -30.59
N PHE A 29 0.96 6.09 -30.91
CA PHE A 29 0.48 7.08 -29.95
C PHE A 29 -0.29 6.43 -28.80
N TRP A 30 -1.16 5.47 -29.10
CA TRP A 30 -1.91 4.72 -28.10
C TRP A 30 -1.00 3.85 -27.22
N ILE A 31 0.04 3.25 -27.79
CA ILE A 31 1.02 2.47 -27.01
C ILE A 31 1.76 3.38 -26.03
N ILE A 32 2.21 4.55 -26.48
CA ILE A 32 2.88 5.54 -25.61
C ILE A 32 1.94 6.05 -24.52
N LEU A 33 0.68 6.34 -24.86
CA LEU A 33 -0.33 6.79 -23.88
C LEU A 33 -0.58 5.73 -22.80
N VAL A 34 -0.76 4.47 -23.19
CA VAL A 34 -0.96 3.36 -22.26
C VAL A 34 0.28 3.15 -21.39
N ALA A 35 1.48 3.21 -21.96
CA ALA A 35 2.73 3.10 -21.21
C ALA A 35 2.88 4.23 -20.20
N ALA A 36 2.57 5.48 -20.58
CA ALA A 36 2.58 6.62 -19.68
C ALA A 36 1.57 6.46 -18.53
N LEU A 37 0.36 5.97 -18.82
CA LEU A 37 -0.67 5.70 -17.81
C LEU A 37 -0.21 4.62 -16.83
N LEU A 38 0.40 3.53 -17.32
CA LEU A 38 0.95 2.48 -16.47
C LEU A 38 2.07 2.99 -15.57
N LEU A 39 2.96 3.84 -16.07
CA LEU A 39 4.02 4.47 -15.29
C LEU A 39 3.45 5.38 -14.20
N LEU A 40 2.41 6.17 -14.50
CA LEU A 40 1.73 7.01 -13.51
C LEU A 40 1.06 6.18 -12.42
N LEU A 41 0.40 5.07 -12.78
CA LEU A 41 -0.18 4.14 -11.80
C LEU A 41 0.89 3.53 -10.91
N LEU A 42 2.00 3.11 -11.49
CA LEU A 42 3.12 2.54 -10.73
C LEU A 42 3.73 3.58 -9.77
N ALA A 43 3.93 4.80 -10.23
CA ALA A 43 4.40 5.92 -9.39
C ALA A 43 3.42 6.21 -8.25
N ALA A 44 2.11 6.23 -8.51
CA ALA A 44 1.08 6.44 -7.49
C ALA A 44 1.10 5.33 -6.42
N ILE A 45 1.29 4.07 -6.81
CA ILE A 45 1.41 2.93 -5.88
C ILE A 45 2.67 3.11 -5.00
N ILE A 46 3.81 3.47 -5.59
CA ILE A 46 5.06 3.67 -4.84
C ILE A 46 4.92 4.84 -3.85
N ILE A 47 4.38 5.98 -4.29
CA ILE A 47 4.16 7.14 -3.42
C ILE A 47 3.22 6.78 -2.28
N ARG A 48 2.09 6.14 -2.56
CA ARG A 48 1.15 5.69 -1.54
C ARG A 48 1.84 4.77 -0.52
N HIS A 49 2.60 3.78 -0.98
CA HIS A 49 3.33 2.85 -0.13
C HIS A 49 4.32 3.58 0.79
N THR A 50 5.16 4.46 0.25
CA THR A 50 6.15 5.21 1.04
C THR A 50 5.51 6.15 2.06
N VAL A 51 4.43 6.84 1.69
CA VAL A 51 3.70 7.75 2.60
C VAL A 51 3.06 6.97 3.76
N ILE A 52 2.41 5.83 3.46
CA ILE A 52 1.77 5.01 4.50
C ILE A 52 2.81 4.44 5.46
N LEU A 53 3.91 3.88 4.93
CA LEU A 53 4.98 3.33 5.77
C LEU A 53 5.64 4.41 6.63
N LYS A 54 5.92 5.58 6.07
CA LYS A 54 6.49 6.70 6.82
C LYS A 54 5.57 7.13 7.96
N LYS A 55 4.30 7.37 7.66
CA LYS A 55 3.30 7.74 8.69
C LYS A 55 3.17 6.69 9.79
N ARG A 56 3.20 5.40 9.41
CA ARG A 56 3.12 4.29 10.37
C ARG A 56 4.36 4.23 11.26
N ASN A 57 5.55 4.36 10.69
CA ASN A 57 6.78 4.38 11.47
C ASN A 57 6.85 5.58 12.43
N GLU A 58 6.41 6.76 11.98
CA GLU A 58 6.30 7.93 12.84
C GLU A 58 5.33 7.69 14.02
N THR A 59 4.21 6.97 13.78
CA THR A 59 3.25 6.64 14.85
C THR A 59 3.82 5.63 15.84
N PHE A 60 4.63 4.67 15.39
CA PHE A 60 5.28 3.70 16.28
C PHE A 60 6.36 4.32 17.16
N THR A 61 6.94 5.45 16.78
CA THR A 61 8.00 6.16 17.50
C THR A 61 7.47 7.40 18.27
N GLN A 62 6.15 7.59 18.37
CA GLN A 62 5.58 8.72 19.10
C GLN A 62 5.94 8.68 20.59
N GLU A 63 6.09 9.87 21.20
CA GLU A 63 6.24 10.05 22.65
C GLU A 63 5.05 9.47 23.45
N ASN A 64 3.86 9.41 22.83
CA ASN A 64 2.68 8.79 23.42
C ASN A 64 2.73 7.27 23.23
N GLN A 65 3.29 6.58 24.22
CA GLN A 65 3.44 5.12 24.24
C GLN A 65 2.10 4.38 24.12
N SER A 66 1.02 4.92 24.65
CA SER A 66 -0.32 4.31 24.54
C SER A 66 -0.85 4.38 23.11
N ALA A 67 -0.63 5.49 22.40
CA ALA A 67 -1.01 5.60 21.00
C ALA A 67 -0.17 4.66 20.10
N ALA A 68 1.13 4.53 20.39
CA ALA A 68 2.02 3.61 19.70
C ALA A 68 1.58 2.14 19.91
N ALA A 69 1.25 1.75 21.13
CA ALA A 69 0.75 0.41 21.46
C ALA A 69 -0.56 0.08 20.73
N ALA A 70 -1.53 0.99 20.72
CA ALA A 70 -2.79 0.81 20.00
C ALA A 70 -2.57 0.66 18.48
N CYS A 71 -1.64 1.41 17.92
CA CYS A 71 -1.29 1.33 16.51
C CYS A 71 -0.61 -0.01 16.17
N LEU A 72 0.37 -0.44 16.98
CA LEU A 72 1.03 -1.75 16.84
C LEU A 72 0.03 -2.91 16.91
N PHE A 73 -0.91 -2.84 17.85
CA PHE A 73 -1.95 -3.86 17.97
C PHE A 73 -2.84 -3.91 16.72
N THR A 74 -3.27 -2.75 16.20
CA THR A 74 -4.08 -2.67 14.98
C THR A 74 -3.36 -3.26 13.79
N ASP A 75 -2.06 -3.01 13.69
CA ASP A 75 -1.22 -3.55 12.63
C ASP A 75 -1.05 -5.07 12.74
N CYS A 76 -0.80 -5.59 13.94
CA CYS A 76 -0.79 -7.03 14.20
C CYS A 76 -2.12 -7.70 13.85
N ALA A 77 -3.24 -7.07 14.19
CA ALA A 77 -4.56 -7.59 13.81
C ALA A 77 -4.74 -7.68 12.29
N ALA A 78 -4.21 -6.70 11.54
CA ALA A 78 -4.22 -6.74 10.07
C ALA A 78 -3.31 -7.86 9.52
N LEU A 79 -2.14 -8.09 10.13
CA LEU A 79 -1.24 -9.21 9.78
C LEU A 79 -1.90 -10.56 10.05
N LEU A 80 -2.55 -10.73 11.20
CA LEU A 80 -3.30 -11.94 11.56
C LEU A 80 -4.45 -12.19 10.57
N ALA A 81 -5.20 -11.15 10.22
CA ALA A 81 -6.26 -11.25 9.21
C ALA A 81 -5.72 -11.66 7.84
N ALA A 82 -4.51 -11.19 7.45
CA ALA A 82 -3.84 -11.59 6.21
C ALA A 82 -3.40 -13.06 6.23
N MET A 83 -3.11 -13.63 7.41
CA MET A 83 -2.85 -15.07 7.60
C MET A 83 -4.13 -15.93 7.61
N GLY A 84 -5.31 -15.31 7.55
CA GLY A 84 -6.60 -15.99 7.60
C GLY A 84 -7.23 -16.04 8.99
N LEU A 85 -6.52 -15.58 10.02
CA LEU A 85 -7.01 -15.46 11.39
C LEU A 85 -7.85 -14.18 11.52
N LYS A 86 -9.08 -14.20 11.02
CA LYS A 86 -9.96 -13.04 11.09
C LYS A 86 -10.61 -12.96 12.47
N ARG A 87 -10.57 -11.78 13.05
CA ARG A 87 -11.50 -11.44 14.13
C ARG A 87 -12.90 -11.46 13.52
N GLY A 88 -13.65 -12.56 13.76
CA GLY A 88 -15.04 -12.67 13.36
C GLY A 88 -15.91 -11.62 14.08
N THR A 89 -17.20 -11.87 14.17
CA THR A 89 -18.10 -11.15 15.09
C THR A 89 -17.82 -11.50 16.55
N GLY A 90 -16.88 -12.42 16.79
CA GLY A 90 -16.50 -12.96 18.06
C GLY A 90 -15.57 -12.12 18.90
N SER A 91 -15.35 -12.58 20.10
CA SER A 91 -14.50 -11.94 21.09
C SER A 91 -13.02 -12.07 20.72
N MET A 92 -12.16 -11.29 21.37
CA MET A 92 -10.71 -11.42 21.26
C MET A 92 -10.21 -12.80 21.72
N LEU A 93 -11.00 -13.48 22.56
CA LEU A 93 -10.76 -14.85 23.01
C LEU A 93 -10.77 -15.83 21.83
N GLU A 94 -11.76 -15.75 20.95
CA GLU A 94 -11.84 -16.61 19.75
C GLU A 94 -10.64 -16.42 18.82
N LEU A 95 -10.14 -15.17 18.69
CA LEU A 95 -8.92 -14.94 17.91
C LEU A 95 -7.71 -15.61 18.56
N CYS A 96 -7.60 -15.57 19.89
CA CYS A 96 -6.52 -16.25 20.60
C CYS A 96 -6.63 -17.78 20.53
N GLU A 97 -7.84 -18.32 20.54
CA GLU A 97 -8.09 -19.76 20.34
C GLU A 97 -7.71 -20.21 18.94
N ALA A 98 -8.16 -19.47 17.91
CA ALA A 98 -7.78 -19.73 16.52
C ALA A 98 -6.26 -19.60 16.30
N ALA A 99 -5.61 -18.64 16.97
CA ALA A 99 -4.16 -18.49 16.93
C ALA A 99 -3.46 -19.68 17.62
N ASN A 100 -4.02 -20.19 18.73
CA ASN A 100 -3.49 -21.37 19.40
C ASN A 100 -3.53 -22.61 18.50
N GLU A 101 -4.64 -22.84 17.81
CA GLU A 101 -4.80 -23.98 16.91
C GLU A 101 -3.85 -23.92 15.69
N GLN A 102 -3.61 -22.73 15.15
CA GLN A 102 -2.84 -22.57 13.91
C GLN A 102 -1.36 -22.26 14.12
N LEU A 103 -1.02 -21.54 15.18
CA LEU A 103 0.32 -21.00 15.42
C LEU A 103 0.98 -21.50 16.72
N GLY A 104 0.21 -22.20 17.56
CA GLY A 104 0.66 -22.81 18.80
C GLY A 104 0.44 -21.95 20.05
N GLU A 105 0.55 -22.61 21.22
CA GLU A 105 0.21 -22.05 22.53
C GLU A 105 1.08 -20.84 22.92
N ASP A 106 2.38 -20.91 22.66
CA ASP A 106 3.31 -19.82 22.96
C ASP A 106 2.91 -18.54 22.23
N TYR A 107 2.53 -18.67 20.97
CA TYR A 107 2.08 -17.54 20.17
C TYR A 107 0.76 -16.97 20.68
N ALA A 108 -0.20 -17.83 21.00
CA ALA A 108 -1.50 -17.41 21.54
C ALA A 108 -1.35 -16.71 22.91
N THR A 109 -0.40 -17.13 23.73
CA THR A 109 -0.08 -16.48 25.01
C THR A 109 0.44 -15.07 24.80
N LYS A 110 1.41 -14.87 23.93
CA LYS A 110 1.91 -13.53 23.56
C LYS A 110 0.82 -12.65 22.97
N LEU A 111 -0.08 -13.21 22.15
CA LEU A 111 -1.22 -12.48 21.61
C LEU A 111 -2.18 -12.00 22.70
N ARG A 112 -2.43 -12.82 23.74
CA ARG A 112 -3.23 -12.40 24.91
C ARG A 112 -2.57 -11.26 25.68
N GLU A 113 -1.25 -11.33 25.90
CA GLU A 113 -0.48 -10.26 26.53
C GLU A 113 -0.54 -8.95 25.72
N MET A 114 -0.33 -9.03 24.42
CA MET A 114 -0.48 -7.87 23.53
C MET A 114 -1.89 -7.29 23.56
N THR A 115 -2.92 -8.14 23.64
CA THR A 115 -4.31 -7.72 23.77
C THR A 115 -4.55 -6.99 25.09
N ALA A 116 -3.98 -7.50 26.19
CA ALA A 116 -4.06 -6.84 27.50
C ALA A 116 -3.37 -5.49 27.52
N CYS A 117 -2.18 -5.37 26.90
CA CYS A 117 -1.48 -4.10 26.72
C CYS A 117 -2.30 -3.11 25.89
N ASN A 118 -2.94 -3.55 24.81
CA ASN A 118 -3.81 -2.70 24.01
C ASN A 118 -5.04 -2.22 24.82
N ALA A 119 -5.66 -3.11 25.58
CA ALA A 119 -6.78 -2.73 26.48
C ALA A 119 -6.32 -1.72 27.53
N GLN A 120 -5.13 -1.89 28.12
CA GLN A 120 -4.54 -0.92 29.02
C GLN A 120 -4.32 0.44 28.34
N ALA A 121 -3.80 0.44 27.12
CA ALA A 121 -3.55 1.65 26.32
C ALA A 121 -4.82 2.45 26.03
N LEU A 122 -5.93 1.75 25.77
CA LEU A 122 -7.19 2.38 25.36
C LEU A 122 -8.10 2.78 26.53
N PHE A 123 -8.10 2.00 27.62
CA PHE A 123 -9.12 2.11 28.67
C PHE A 123 -8.56 2.40 30.07
N SER A 124 -7.24 2.38 30.25
CA SER A 124 -6.62 2.63 31.53
C SER A 124 -5.99 4.04 31.58
N SER A 125 -6.00 4.63 32.76
CA SER A 125 -5.20 5.83 33.06
C SER A 125 -3.70 5.55 33.24
N ARG A 126 -3.32 4.27 33.25
CA ARG A 126 -1.91 3.87 33.35
C ARG A 126 -1.25 3.93 31.98
N THR A 127 -0.10 4.56 31.91
CA THR A 127 0.72 4.59 30.71
C THR A 127 1.35 3.20 30.44
N ILE A 128 1.50 2.83 29.20
CA ILE A 128 2.25 1.65 28.77
C ILE A 128 3.74 1.91 29.08
N SER A 129 4.43 0.91 29.63
CA SER A 129 5.86 1.04 29.88
C SER A 129 6.66 0.86 28.58
N ALA A 130 7.88 1.40 28.53
CA ALA A 130 8.78 1.22 27.39
C ALA A 130 9.13 -0.27 27.16
N GLU A 131 9.15 -1.06 28.24
CA GLU A 131 9.40 -2.50 28.17
C GLU A 131 8.22 -3.24 27.50
N GLN A 132 6.99 -2.96 27.93
CA GLN A 132 5.79 -3.49 27.28
C GLN A 132 5.70 -3.11 25.80
N LEU A 133 6.02 -1.86 25.46
CA LEU A 133 6.04 -1.41 24.08
C LEU A 133 7.10 -2.16 23.26
N LYS A 134 8.27 -2.42 23.81
CA LYS A 134 9.33 -3.22 23.17
C LYS A 134 8.87 -4.67 22.92
N GLU A 135 8.19 -5.29 23.87
CA GLU A 135 7.62 -6.64 23.72
C GLU A 135 6.57 -6.66 22.61
N MET A 136 5.71 -5.65 22.54
CA MET A 136 4.74 -5.50 21.46
C MET A 136 5.42 -5.36 20.08
N HIS A 137 6.51 -4.61 19.97
CA HIS A 137 7.32 -4.54 18.74
C HIS A 137 7.91 -5.90 18.37
N THR A 138 8.47 -6.61 19.33
CA THR A 138 9.05 -7.93 19.10
C THR A 138 7.99 -8.92 18.59
N PHE A 139 6.80 -8.90 19.19
CA PHE A 139 5.69 -9.72 18.75
C PHE A 139 5.16 -9.34 17.36
N HIS A 140 5.12 -8.04 17.05
CA HIS A 140 4.78 -7.55 15.71
C HIS A 140 5.76 -8.11 14.66
N ASP A 141 7.06 -8.03 14.92
CA ASP A 141 8.09 -8.52 14.01
C ASP A 141 8.05 -10.04 13.85
N GLU A 142 7.76 -10.78 14.94
CA GLU A 142 7.52 -12.23 14.89
C GLU A 142 6.31 -12.55 14.01
N THR A 143 5.21 -11.83 14.17
CA THR A 143 3.97 -11.98 13.38
C THR A 143 4.23 -11.73 11.91
N LEU A 144 4.98 -10.66 11.60
CA LEU A 144 5.39 -10.34 10.24
C LEU A 144 6.28 -11.43 9.62
N GLY A 145 7.20 -12.00 10.41
CA GLY A 145 8.05 -13.12 10.00
C GLY A 145 7.22 -14.36 9.65
N LYS A 146 6.25 -14.71 10.51
CA LYS A 146 5.33 -15.83 10.26
C LYS A 146 4.48 -15.61 9.01
N LEU A 147 3.91 -14.40 8.82
CA LEU A 147 3.16 -14.08 7.60
C LEU A 147 4.02 -14.28 6.35
N LYS A 148 5.26 -13.79 6.35
CA LYS A 148 6.19 -13.96 5.22
C LYS A 148 6.50 -15.43 4.92
N SER A 149 6.63 -16.27 5.94
CA SER A 149 6.91 -17.70 5.76
C SER A 149 5.70 -18.48 5.21
N LEU A 150 4.48 -18.06 5.55
CA LEU A 150 3.24 -18.73 5.12
C LEU A 150 2.77 -18.28 3.74
N CYS A 151 3.12 -17.07 3.31
CA CYS A 151 2.64 -16.50 2.06
C CYS A 151 3.50 -16.88 0.86
N LYS A 152 2.86 -17.22 -0.26
CA LYS A 152 3.52 -17.40 -1.56
C LYS A 152 4.10 -16.05 -2.06
N PRO A 153 5.16 -16.05 -2.90
CA PRO A 153 5.81 -14.81 -3.36
C PRO A 153 4.86 -13.77 -3.95
N LEU A 154 3.88 -14.20 -4.76
CA LEU A 154 2.88 -13.30 -5.34
C LEU A 154 1.95 -12.69 -4.29
N GLN A 155 1.59 -13.45 -3.25
CA GLN A 155 0.80 -12.96 -2.13
C GLN A 155 1.60 -11.95 -1.30
N GLN A 156 2.88 -12.21 -1.06
CA GLN A 156 3.78 -11.26 -0.39
C GLN A 156 3.87 -9.94 -1.16
N LEU A 157 4.00 -9.99 -2.50
CA LEU A 157 4.00 -8.79 -3.33
C LEU A 157 2.70 -7.99 -3.19
N ARG A 158 1.55 -8.67 -3.22
CA ARG A 158 0.23 -8.06 -3.02
C ARG A 158 0.11 -7.41 -1.63
N LEU A 159 0.51 -8.13 -0.58
CA LEU A 159 0.45 -7.64 0.79
C LEU A 159 1.36 -6.44 1.01
N LYS A 160 2.55 -6.45 0.41
CA LYS A 160 3.50 -5.35 0.47
C LYS A 160 2.99 -4.11 -0.26
N TRP A 161 2.62 -4.22 -1.54
CA TRP A 161 2.37 -3.08 -2.41
C TRP A 161 0.92 -2.59 -2.41
N LEU A 162 -0.05 -3.50 -2.33
CA LEU A 162 -1.47 -3.12 -2.34
C LEU A 162 -2.02 -2.88 -0.95
N ASN A 163 -1.65 -3.70 0.02
CA ASN A 163 -2.14 -3.59 1.39
C ASN A 163 -1.20 -2.78 2.30
N CYS A 164 0.02 -2.46 1.84
CA CYS A 164 1.03 -1.69 2.58
C CYS A 164 1.28 -2.24 4.00
N LEU A 165 1.29 -3.58 4.16
CA LEU A 165 1.42 -4.21 5.47
C LEU A 165 2.87 -4.28 5.95
N TYR A 166 3.86 -4.17 5.05
CA TYR A 166 5.30 -4.11 5.38
C TYR A 166 6.13 -3.53 4.24
#